data_3b76fb40ab72e7c0cb4a79504cbc3f39
#
_entry.id   3b76fb40ab72e7c0cb4a79504cbc3f39
#
_cell.length_a   1.000
_cell.length_b   1.000
_cell.length_c   1.000
_cell.angle_alpha   90.00
_cell.angle_beta   90.00
_cell.angle_gamma   90.00
#
_symmetry.space_group_name_H-M   'P 1'
#
loop_
_entity.id
_entity.type
_entity.pdbx_description
1 polymer ?
#
loop_
_entity_poly.entity_id
_entity_poly.type
_entity_poly.pdbx_seq_one_letter_code
_entity_poly.pdbx_strand_id
1 'polypeptide(L)'
;MKKVTIIDYGLSNLLSVQHAFAHFGAETLVTGKAEDVLAADALVLPGVGAFKDGMAGLEKLGLIELIRQKAAAGTPLLGICLGMQMLFDESEEFGLHKGLGLIPGRVVRIPSTDVQGRPQKVPHISWDPLNPAGGRTDFLSLIHISEP
;
A
#
# COMPACT_ATOMS: atom_id res chain seq x y z
N MET A 1 15.67 -7.87 -16.98
CA MET A 1 14.36 -7.35 -16.50
C MET A 1 14.51 -7.10 -15.00
N LYS A 2 13.93 -6.01 -14.48
CA LYS A 2 13.95 -5.78 -13.03
C LYS A 2 13.05 -6.78 -12.33
N LYS A 3 13.50 -7.36 -11.24
CA LYS A 3 12.75 -8.30 -10.43
C LYS A 3 11.87 -7.55 -9.45
N VAL A 4 10.58 -7.87 -9.41
CA VAL A 4 9.62 -7.29 -8.48
C VAL A 4 9.48 -8.20 -7.27
N THR A 5 9.78 -7.69 -6.09
CA THR A 5 9.64 -8.43 -4.82
C THR A 5 8.30 -8.08 -4.16
N ILE A 6 7.43 -9.07 -4.03
CA ILE A 6 6.12 -8.96 -3.38
C ILE A 6 6.27 -9.41 -1.92
N ILE A 7 5.98 -8.52 -0.99
CA ILE A 7 6.16 -8.77 0.43
C ILE A 7 5.01 -9.64 0.95
N ASP A 8 5.38 -10.83 1.48
CA ASP A 8 4.44 -11.74 2.16
C ASP A 8 4.62 -11.62 3.67
N TYR A 9 3.64 -11.02 4.31
CA TYR A 9 3.54 -10.92 5.77
C TYR A 9 2.28 -11.61 6.34
N GLY A 10 1.64 -12.47 5.53
CA GLY A 10 0.52 -13.33 5.94
C GLY A 10 -0.88 -12.78 5.67
N LEU A 11 -1.04 -11.53 5.25
CA LEU A 11 -2.35 -10.88 5.05
C LEU A 11 -2.49 -10.29 3.64
N SER A 12 -2.41 -11.12 2.60
CA SER A 12 -2.51 -10.61 1.24
C SER A 12 -2.97 -11.66 0.23
N ASN A 13 -3.61 -11.19 -0.85
CA ASN A 13 -3.94 -12.00 -2.02
C ASN A 13 -2.74 -12.02 -3.00
N LEU A 14 -1.71 -12.78 -2.62
CA LEU A 14 -0.44 -12.82 -3.33
C LEU A 14 -0.56 -13.33 -4.76
N LEU A 15 -1.38 -14.36 -4.98
CA LEU A 15 -1.53 -14.99 -6.30
C LEU A 15 -2.10 -14.00 -7.34
N SER A 16 -3.10 -13.22 -6.96
CA SER A 16 -3.68 -12.20 -7.86
C SER A 16 -2.65 -11.13 -8.22
N VAL A 17 -1.84 -10.70 -7.26
CA VAL A 17 -0.77 -9.71 -7.50
C VAL A 17 0.31 -10.29 -8.41
N GLN A 18 0.75 -11.53 -8.17
CA GLN A 18 1.71 -12.21 -9.05
C GLN A 18 1.20 -12.34 -10.49
N HIS A 19 -0.05 -12.76 -10.67
CA HIS A 19 -0.65 -12.89 -12.00
C HIS A 19 -0.74 -11.55 -12.73
N ALA A 20 -1.06 -10.46 -12.02
CA ALA A 20 -1.08 -9.14 -12.60
C ALA A 20 0.30 -8.72 -13.14
N PHE A 21 1.37 -8.92 -12.36
CA PHE A 21 2.73 -8.62 -12.81
C PHE A 21 3.20 -9.56 -13.93
N ALA A 22 2.87 -10.85 -13.85
CA ALA A 22 3.21 -11.83 -14.90
C ALA A 22 2.55 -11.49 -16.25
N HIS A 23 1.33 -10.94 -16.21
CA HIS A 23 0.64 -10.48 -17.43
C HIS A 23 1.46 -9.43 -18.20
N PHE A 24 2.23 -8.59 -17.49
CA PHE A 24 3.14 -7.60 -18.09
C PHE A 24 4.57 -8.12 -18.27
N GLY A 25 4.78 -9.43 -18.11
CA GLY A 25 6.09 -10.06 -18.34
C GLY A 25 7.12 -9.76 -17.25
N ALA A 26 6.71 -9.27 -16.06
CA ALA A 26 7.63 -9.04 -14.97
C ALA A 26 7.95 -10.35 -14.23
N GLU A 27 9.23 -10.52 -13.86
CA GLU A 27 9.64 -11.57 -12.94
C GLU A 27 9.31 -11.16 -11.50
N THR A 28 8.66 -12.04 -10.74
CA THR A 28 8.26 -11.76 -9.36
C THR A 28 8.86 -12.74 -8.38
N LEU A 29 9.21 -12.23 -7.20
CA LEU A 29 9.55 -13.02 -6.01
C LEU A 29 8.57 -12.71 -4.89
N VAL A 30 7.87 -13.70 -4.37
CA VAL A 30 7.04 -13.58 -3.16
C VAL A 30 7.86 -14.05 -1.97
N THR A 31 8.02 -13.19 -0.97
CA THR A 31 8.86 -13.50 0.19
C THR A 31 8.54 -12.62 1.40
N GLY A 32 8.71 -13.18 2.61
CA GLY A 32 8.75 -12.47 3.88
C GLY A 32 10.17 -12.36 4.47
N LYS A 33 11.20 -12.70 3.70
CA LYS A 33 12.58 -12.72 4.19
C LYS A 33 13.24 -11.35 4.05
N ALA A 34 13.93 -10.93 5.11
CA ALA A 34 14.64 -9.65 5.16
C ALA A 34 15.69 -9.50 4.04
N GLU A 35 16.45 -10.56 3.77
CA GLU A 35 17.50 -10.57 2.76
C GLU A 35 16.95 -10.29 1.34
N ASP A 36 15.81 -10.87 0.99
CA ASP A 36 15.17 -10.68 -0.31
C ASP A 36 14.61 -9.26 -0.46
N VAL A 37 14.05 -8.70 0.63
CA VAL A 37 13.56 -7.32 0.66
C VAL A 37 14.72 -6.34 0.48
N LEU A 38 15.85 -6.56 1.13
CA LEU A 38 17.06 -5.74 0.98
C LEU A 38 17.63 -5.81 -0.44
N ALA A 39 17.61 -6.99 -1.07
CA ALA A 39 18.12 -7.20 -2.42
C ALA A 39 17.16 -6.75 -3.54
N ALA A 40 15.96 -6.30 -3.20
CA ALA A 40 14.90 -5.99 -4.18
C ALA A 40 15.24 -4.76 -5.05
N ASP A 41 14.96 -4.84 -6.36
CA ASP A 41 15.00 -3.72 -7.29
C ASP A 41 13.71 -2.87 -7.23
N ALA A 42 12.59 -3.51 -6.92
CA ALA A 42 11.29 -2.89 -6.71
C ALA A 42 10.48 -3.71 -5.71
N LEU A 43 9.70 -3.04 -4.87
CA LEU A 43 8.88 -3.64 -3.83
C LEU A 43 7.38 -3.46 -4.11
N VAL A 44 6.61 -4.48 -3.80
CA VAL A 44 5.15 -4.41 -3.73
C VAL A 44 4.72 -4.81 -2.34
N LEU A 45 3.95 -3.95 -1.70
CA LEU A 45 3.32 -4.18 -0.40
C LEU A 45 1.82 -4.35 -0.61
N PRO A 46 1.32 -5.56 -0.85
CA PRO A 46 -0.11 -5.82 -0.91
C PRO A 46 -0.68 -5.96 0.50
N GLY A 47 -1.99 -5.95 0.65
CA GLY A 47 -2.61 -6.27 1.92
C GLY A 47 -4.12 -6.31 1.86
N VAL A 48 -4.69 -7.14 2.74
CA VAL A 48 -6.12 -7.23 3.01
C VAL A 48 -6.33 -7.30 4.52
N GLY A 49 -7.46 -6.80 5.02
CA GLY A 49 -7.78 -6.83 6.44
C GLY A 49 -7.50 -5.52 7.17
N ALA A 50 -7.32 -5.58 8.48
CA ALA A 50 -7.22 -4.40 9.33
C ALA A 50 -5.79 -3.84 9.37
N PHE A 51 -5.68 -2.51 9.44
CA PHE A 51 -4.41 -1.79 9.49
C PHE A 51 -3.46 -2.28 10.60
N LYS A 52 -4.00 -2.45 11.80
CA LYS A 52 -3.25 -2.95 12.97
C LYS A 52 -2.61 -4.31 12.69
N ASP A 53 -3.38 -5.23 12.11
CA ASP A 53 -2.91 -6.60 11.86
C ASP A 53 -1.84 -6.61 10.75
N GLY A 54 -1.98 -5.76 9.74
CA GLY A 54 -0.97 -5.56 8.71
C GLY A 54 0.36 -5.08 9.28
N MET A 55 0.35 -4.04 10.10
CA MET A 55 1.55 -3.52 10.76
C MET A 55 2.19 -4.55 11.70
N ALA A 56 1.37 -5.29 12.48
CA ALA A 56 1.87 -6.37 13.34
C ALA A 56 2.53 -7.51 12.55
N GLY A 57 1.98 -7.84 11.38
CA GLY A 57 2.60 -8.83 10.47
C GLY A 57 3.98 -8.39 9.98
N LEU A 58 4.13 -7.13 9.57
CA LEU A 58 5.42 -6.56 9.16
C LEU A 58 6.42 -6.50 10.33
N GLU A 59 5.96 -6.11 11.52
CA GLU A 59 6.77 -6.02 12.73
C GLU A 59 7.32 -7.40 13.14
N LYS A 60 6.45 -8.41 13.14
CA LYS A 60 6.83 -9.81 13.47
C LYS A 60 7.95 -10.33 12.56
N LEU A 61 8.01 -9.90 11.32
CA LEU A 61 9.06 -10.29 10.36
C LEU A 61 10.26 -9.34 10.37
N GLY A 62 10.24 -8.27 11.18
CA GLY A 62 11.30 -7.27 11.21
C GLY A 62 11.44 -6.45 9.93
N LEU A 63 10.35 -6.32 9.14
CA LEU A 63 10.39 -5.70 7.81
C LEU A 63 10.15 -4.19 7.82
N ILE A 64 9.63 -3.61 8.90
CA ILE A 64 9.26 -2.19 8.95
C ILE A 64 10.45 -1.29 8.61
N GLU A 65 11.56 -1.43 9.31
CA GLU A 65 12.74 -0.58 9.09
C GLU A 65 13.42 -0.88 7.75
N LEU A 66 13.37 -2.11 7.26
CA LEU A 66 13.93 -2.48 5.96
C LEU A 66 13.14 -1.84 4.81
N ILE A 67 11.81 -1.82 4.90
CA ILE A 67 10.96 -1.15 3.92
C ILE A 67 11.24 0.35 3.92
N ARG A 68 11.33 0.98 5.10
CA ARG A 68 11.70 2.40 5.24
C ARG A 68 13.06 2.71 4.62
N GLN A 69 14.06 1.89 4.91
CA GLN A 69 15.40 2.01 4.35
C GLN A 69 15.39 1.90 2.82
N LYS A 70 14.69 0.94 2.26
CA LYS A 70 14.56 0.76 0.81
C LYS A 70 13.87 1.95 0.14
N ALA A 71 12.78 2.44 0.75
CA ALA A 71 12.08 3.62 0.25
C ALA A 71 12.97 4.87 0.30
N ALA A 72 13.68 5.11 1.40
CA ALA A 72 14.64 6.21 1.52
C ALA A 72 15.80 6.14 0.51
N ALA A 73 16.22 4.94 0.12
CA ALA A 73 17.21 4.71 -0.93
C ALA A 73 16.65 4.89 -2.36
N GLY A 74 15.36 5.25 -2.51
CA GLY A 74 14.74 5.47 -3.81
C GLY A 74 14.29 4.19 -4.53
N THR A 75 14.22 3.04 -3.83
CA THR A 75 13.66 1.82 -4.40
C THR A 75 12.16 2.02 -4.65
N PRO A 76 11.65 1.77 -5.87
CA PRO A 76 10.23 1.86 -6.16
C PRO A 76 9.42 0.95 -5.22
N LEU A 77 8.38 1.52 -4.61
CA LEU A 77 7.49 0.83 -3.68
C LEU A 77 6.04 1.08 -4.07
N LEU A 78 5.30 0.02 -4.36
CA LEU A 78 3.87 0.05 -4.65
C LEU A 78 3.09 -0.53 -3.48
N GLY A 79 2.26 0.29 -2.82
CA GLY A 79 1.25 -0.16 -1.86
C GLY A 79 -0.08 -0.48 -2.56
N ILE A 80 -0.70 -1.61 -2.22
CA ILE A 80 -2.00 -2.02 -2.77
C ILE A 80 -2.99 -2.20 -1.64
N CYS A 81 -4.13 -1.48 -1.68
CA CYS A 81 -5.20 -1.55 -0.69
C CYS A 81 -4.66 -1.30 0.74
N LEU A 82 -4.75 -2.26 1.66
CA LEU A 82 -4.18 -2.15 3.01
C LEU A 82 -2.68 -1.80 2.96
N GLY A 83 -1.93 -2.36 2.00
CA GLY A 83 -0.51 -2.02 1.82
C GLY A 83 -0.29 -0.53 1.52
N MET A 84 -1.15 0.09 0.71
CA MET A 84 -1.13 1.54 0.49
C MET A 84 -1.44 2.31 1.77
N GLN A 85 -2.45 1.90 2.53
CA GLN A 85 -2.80 2.54 3.79
C GLN A 85 -1.64 2.50 4.80
N MET A 86 -0.92 1.40 4.88
CA MET A 86 0.24 1.26 5.77
C MET A 86 1.41 2.19 5.43
N LEU A 87 1.46 2.79 4.23
CA LEU A 87 2.50 3.77 3.88
C LEU A 87 2.35 5.10 4.65
N PHE A 88 1.15 5.43 5.12
CA PHE A 88 0.87 6.67 5.86
C PHE A 88 1.48 6.66 7.27
N ASP A 89 1.43 7.82 7.94
CA ASP A 89 1.96 7.97 9.31
C ASP A 89 1.16 7.13 10.31
N GLU A 90 -0.17 7.13 10.18
CA GLU A 90 -1.05 6.49 11.15
C GLU A 90 -2.44 6.15 10.59
N SER A 91 -3.18 5.33 11.32
CA SER A 91 -4.59 5.00 11.05
C SER A 91 -5.42 5.09 12.32
N GLU A 92 -6.65 5.58 12.19
CA GLU A 92 -7.67 5.62 13.24
C GLU A 92 -8.57 4.36 13.27
N GLU A 93 -8.29 3.37 12.43
CA GLU A 93 -9.06 2.14 12.35
C GLU A 93 -8.91 1.29 13.61
N PHE A 94 -9.99 1.09 14.34
CA PHE A 94 -10.03 0.39 15.64
C PHE A 94 -9.07 0.93 16.71
N GLY A 95 -8.78 2.22 16.69
CA GLY A 95 -7.84 2.91 17.55
C GLY A 95 -6.70 3.55 16.76
N LEU A 96 -5.84 4.29 17.43
CA LEU A 96 -4.72 4.96 16.77
C LEU A 96 -3.54 4.01 16.64
N HIS A 97 -3.15 3.71 15.39
CA HIS A 97 -2.03 2.82 15.06
C HIS A 97 -1.05 3.51 14.13
N LYS A 98 0.25 3.42 14.44
CA LYS A 98 1.31 3.96 13.58
C LYS A 98 1.53 3.10 12.35
N GLY A 99 1.75 3.76 11.21
CA GLY A 99 2.13 3.14 9.94
C GLY A 99 3.62 3.22 9.65
N LEU A 100 3.97 3.08 8.37
CA LEU A 100 5.36 3.16 7.90
C LEU A 100 5.89 4.59 7.87
N GLY A 101 5.03 5.62 7.87
CA GLY A 101 5.45 7.03 7.85
C GLY A 101 6.23 7.42 6.59
N LEU A 102 5.92 6.82 5.46
CA LEU A 102 6.53 7.12 4.16
C LEU A 102 5.76 8.21 3.41
N ILE A 103 4.48 8.34 3.73
CA ILE A 103 3.57 9.34 3.15
C ILE A 103 2.96 10.10 4.34
N PRO A 104 3.13 11.45 4.41
CA PRO A 104 2.51 12.24 5.45
C PRO A 104 0.98 12.13 5.42
N GLY A 105 0.36 11.99 6.59
CA GLY A 105 -1.09 11.94 6.73
C GLY A 105 -1.58 10.72 7.50
N ARG A 106 -2.91 10.56 7.51
CA ARG A 106 -3.57 9.49 8.26
C ARG A 106 -4.69 8.82 7.49
N VAL A 107 -4.92 7.56 7.78
CA VAL A 107 -6.08 6.80 7.32
C VAL A 107 -7.23 7.05 8.28
N VAL A 108 -8.32 7.62 7.77
CA VAL A 108 -9.51 7.95 8.55
C VAL A 108 -10.76 7.28 7.97
N ARG A 109 -11.81 7.23 8.76
CA ARG A 109 -13.10 6.71 8.30
C ARG A 109 -13.68 7.64 7.22
N ILE A 110 -14.21 7.07 6.13
CA ILE A 110 -14.99 7.82 5.14
C ILE A 110 -16.19 8.46 5.84
N PRO A 111 -16.41 9.78 5.72
CA PRO A 111 -17.58 10.45 6.28
C PRO A 111 -18.88 9.86 5.76
N SER A 112 -19.95 9.88 6.56
CA SER A 112 -21.27 9.43 6.13
C SER A 112 -21.98 10.41 5.18
N THR A 113 -21.43 11.62 5.03
CA THR A 113 -21.94 12.67 4.14
C THR A 113 -20.79 13.29 3.33
N ASP A 114 -21.08 13.70 2.10
CA ASP A 114 -20.15 14.46 1.27
C ASP A 114 -20.03 15.94 1.71
N VAL A 115 -19.18 16.70 1.02
CA VAL A 115 -18.95 18.14 1.30
C VAL A 115 -20.20 19.01 1.08
N GLN A 116 -21.24 18.52 0.39
CA GLN A 116 -22.52 19.17 0.21
C GLN A 116 -23.58 18.69 1.23
N GLY A 117 -23.20 17.83 2.18
CA GLY A 117 -24.11 17.27 3.19
C GLY A 117 -25.02 16.13 2.69
N ARG A 118 -24.77 15.57 1.52
CA ARG A 118 -25.54 14.44 0.96
C ARG A 118 -25.05 13.12 1.53
N PRO A 119 -25.94 12.16 1.84
CA PRO A 119 -25.53 10.84 2.34
C PRO A 119 -24.58 10.12 1.38
N GLN A 120 -23.49 9.56 1.90
CA GLN A 120 -22.56 8.72 1.18
C GLN A 120 -22.74 7.26 1.57
N LYS A 121 -22.66 6.37 0.57
CA LYS A 121 -22.67 4.92 0.82
C LYS A 121 -21.29 4.47 1.28
N VAL A 122 -21.24 3.89 2.48
CA VAL A 122 -20.01 3.28 3.04
C VAL A 122 -20.28 1.80 3.30
N PRO A 123 -19.45 0.89 2.81
CA PRO A 123 -18.24 1.11 2.02
C PRO A 123 -18.53 1.61 0.60
N HIS A 124 -17.59 2.38 0.04
CA HIS A 124 -17.60 2.78 -1.37
C HIS A 124 -17.06 1.63 -2.21
N ILE A 125 -17.93 1.02 -3.05
CA ILE A 125 -17.59 -0.07 -3.95
C ILE A 125 -18.14 0.29 -5.32
N SER A 126 -17.27 0.76 -6.21
CA SER A 126 -17.64 1.09 -7.60
C SER A 126 -16.42 1.06 -8.53
N TRP A 127 -16.69 1.18 -9.82
CA TRP A 127 -15.68 1.45 -10.83
C TRP A 127 -15.67 2.95 -11.11
N ASP A 128 -14.63 3.64 -10.62
CA ASP A 128 -14.46 5.07 -10.83
C ASP A 128 -13.21 5.36 -11.66
N PRO A 129 -13.24 6.43 -12.49
CA PRO A 129 -12.06 6.85 -13.20
C PRO A 129 -10.99 7.35 -12.22
N LEU A 130 -9.73 7.02 -12.50
CA LEU A 130 -8.60 7.59 -11.78
C LEU A 130 -8.35 9.01 -12.29
N ASN A 131 -8.50 10.00 -11.43
CA ASN A 131 -8.25 11.41 -11.75
C ASN A 131 -6.95 11.85 -11.09
N PRO A 132 -5.86 12.06 -11.86
CA PRO A 132 -4.59 12.51 -11.30
C PRO A 132 -4.71 13.87 -10.64
N ALA A 133 -4.30 13.99 -9.39
CA ALA A 133 -4.28 15.27 -8.69
C ALA A 133 -3.32 16.26 -9.38
N GLY A 134 -3.80 17.53 -9.59
CA GLY A 134 -2.99 18.57 -10.21
C GLY A 134 -2.55 18.31 -11.65
N GLY A 135 -3.24 17.44 -12.38
CA GLY A 135 -2.92 17.09 -13.77
C GLY A 135 -1.66 16.25 -13.96
N ARG A 136 -1.08 15.70 -12.89
CA ARG A 136 0.09 14.81 -12.95
C ARG A 136 -0.34 13.46 -13.51
N THR A 137 0.48 12.93 -14.44
CA THR A 137 0.26 11.63 -15.10
C THR A 137 1.35 10.62 -14.77
N ASP A 138 2.33 11.00 -13.97
CA ASP A 138 3.40 10.11 -13.52
C ASP A 138 2.88 9.11 -12.46
N PHE A 139 3.60 8.02 -12.28
CA PHE A 139 3.19 6.95 -11.38
C PHE A 139 3.00 7.39 -9.93
N LEU A 140 3.74 8.40 -9.48
CA LEU A 140 3.62 8.97 -8.14
C LEU A 140 2.29 9.68 -7.91
N SER A 141 1.59 10.11 -8.98
CA SER A 141 0.27 10.70 -8.86
C SER A 141 -0.80 9.70 -8.40
N LEU A 142 -0.57 8.40 -8.52
CA LEU A 142 -1.47 7.38 -8.02
C LEU A 142 -1.58 7.40 -6.48
N ILE A 143 -0.56 7.87 -5.78
CA ILE A 143 -0.57 8.04 -4.33
C ILE A 143 -1.54 9.14 -3.89
N HIS A 144 -1.77 10.14 -4.74
CA HIS A 144 -2.66 11.28 -4.49
C HIS A 144 -4.11 11.04 -4.95
N ILE A 145 -4.41 9.92 -5.56
CA ILE A 145 -5.76 9.58 -6.07
C ILE A 145 -6.71 9.14 -4.97
N SER A 146 -6.20 8.74 -3.82
CA SER A 146 -7.00 8.28 -2.67
C SER A 146 -7.51 9.41 -1.78
N GLU A 147 -7.25 10.68 -2.10
CA GLU A 147 -7.91 11.79 -1.42
C GLU A 147 -9.36 11.92 -1.91
N PRO A 148 -10.32 12.03 -0.96
CA PRO A 148 -11.75 12.15 -1.28
C PRO A 148 -12.11 13.48 -1.97
#